data_34605c493545462eaa2e009b1e571334
#
_entry.id   34605c493545462eaa2e009b1e571334
#
_cell.length_a   1.000
_cell.length_b   1.000
_cell.length_c   1.000
_cell.angle_alpha   90.00
_cell.angle_beta   90.00
_cell.angle_gamma   90.00
#
_symmetry.space_group_name_H-M   'P 1'
#
loop_
_entity.id
_entity.type
_entity.pdbx_description
1 polymer ?
#
loop_
_entity_poly.entity_id
_entity_poly.type
_entity_poly.pdbx_seq_one_letter_code
_entity_poly.pdbx_strand_id
1 'polypeptide(L)'
;MKKLLLVFATCFLFSCATDNKKKDIEKSDPMSGIMVGKDSKSDAMLQFTKAYQENNMSSAKSIFTEDVVFNVNDTKMSFDQVNAGFSSGHDFFDNIKHTEFNVSTMYYNDGKIFTNYWYTWTATSKKTNNEITL
;
A
#
# COMPACT_ATOMS: atom_id res chain seq x y z
N MET A 1 15.15 -32.48 72.13
CA MET A 1 15.10 -31.02 71.82
C MET A 1 15.49 -30.87 70.35
N LYS A 2 14.52 -30.83 69.45
CA LYS A 2 14.78 -30.69 68.01
C LYS A 2 14.49 -29.24 67.63
N LYS A 3 15.53 -28.53 67.26
CA LYS A 3 15.41 -27.15 66.75
C LYS A 3 14.91 -27.19 65.32
N LEU A 4 13.70 -26.68 65.10
CA LEU A 4 13.05 -26.51 63.80
C LEU A 4 13.62 -25.25 63.18
N LEU A 5 14.43 -25.42 62.13
CA LEU A 5 15.03 -24.33 61.33
C LEU A 5 14.00 -23.91 60.28
N LEU A 6 13.37 -22.77 60.50
CA LEU A 6 12.40 -22.20 59.56
C LEU A 6 13.17 -21.38 58.50
N VAL A 7 13.38 -21.97 57.32
CA VAL A 7 13.98 -21.28 56.18
C VAL A 7 12.89 -20.43 55.51
N PHE A 8 12.96 -19.12 55.66
CA PHE A 8 12.16 -18.17 54.92
C PHE A 8 12.70 -18.08 53.48
N ALA A 9 12.04 -18.73 52.55
CA ALA A 9 12.29 -18.51 51.14
C ALA A 9 11.62 -17.23 50.72
N THR A 10 12.37 -16.13 50.68
CA THR A 10 11.92 -14.86 50.07
C THR A 10 11.94 -15.01 48.57
N CYS A 11 10.74 -15.28 47.98
CA CYS A 11 10.56 -15.19 46.56
C CYS A 11 10.65 -13.71 46.16
N PHE A 12 11.78 -13.30 45.62
CA PHE A 12 11.90 -12.05 44.87
C PHE A 12 11.13 -12.19 43.55
N LEU A 13 9.90 -11.72 43.55
CA LEU A 13 9.16 -11.49 42.31
C LEU A 13 9.84 -10.31 41.61
N PHE A 14 10.79 -10.63 40.71
CA PHE A 14 11.18 -9.64 39.70
C PHE A 14 9.98 -9.44 38.80
N SER A 15 9.14 -8.46 39.15
CA SER A 15 8.21 -7.87 38.27
C SER A 15 9.01 -7.17 37.16
N CYS A 16 9.15 -7.85 36.02
CA CYS A 16 9.52 -7.16 34.79
C CYS A 16 8.38 -6.15 34.55
N ALA A 17 8.56 -4.94 35.04
CA ALA A 17 7.82 -3.81 34.50
C ALA A 17 8.21 -3.71 33.01
N THR A 18 7.39 -4.32 32.15
CA THR A 18 7.41 -4.00 30.74
C THR A 18 7.12 -2.49 30.68
N ASP A 19 8.17 -1.71 30.50
CA ASP A 19 8.06 -0.32 30.10
C ASP A 19 7.32 -0.31 28.76
N ASN A 20 6.00 -0.30 28.83
CA ASN A 20 5.14 0.12 27.76
C ASN A 20 5.31 1.63 27.60
N LYS A 21 6.54 2.07 27.34
CA LYS A 21 6.74 3.31 26.62
C LYS A 21 6.07 3.07 25.27
N LYS A 22 4.77 3.41 25.18
CA LYS A 22 4.21 3.88 23.93
C LYS A 22 5.25 4.89 23.44
N LYS A 23 6.02 4.48 22.43
CA LYS A 23 6.89 5.38 21.72
C LYS A 23 5.92 6.46 21.24
N ASP A 24 5.83 7.56 21.96
CA ASP A 24 5.15 8.75 21.45
C ASP A 24 5.89 9.03 20.15
N ILE A 25 5.27 8.67 19.03
CA ILE A 25 5.79 9.01 17.71
C ILE A 25 5.79 10.52 17.76
N GLU A 26 6.98 11.10 17.91
CA GLU A 26 7.12 12.55 18.00
C GLU A 26 6.39 13.14 16.80
N LYS A 27 5.34 13.90 17.06
CA LYS A 27 4.55 14.60 16.04
C LYS A 27 5.40 15.50 15.13
N SER A 28 6.67 15.68 15.47
CA SER A 28 7.65 16.49 14.76
C SER A 28 8.44 15.72 13.69
N ASP A 29 8.41 14.37 13.68
CA ASP A 29 9.12 13.60 12.66
C ASP A 29 8.38 13.73 11.31
N PRO A 30 9.01 14.32 10.28
CA PRO A 30 8.41 14.49 8.95
C PRO A 30 7.95 13.18 8.31
N MET A 31 8.64 12.06 8.61
CA MET A 31 8.34 10.73 8.07
C MET A 31 7.29 9.97 8.86
N SER A 32 6.82 10.54 9.97
CA SER A 32 5.68 10.02 10.72
C SER A 32 4.38 10.63 10.21
N GLY A 33 3.24 9.99 10.52
CA GLY A 33 1.93 10.47 10.08
C GLY A 33 0.81 9.49 10.38
N ILE A 34 -0.31 9.67 9.69
CA ILE A 34 -1.51 8.83 9.83
C ILE A 34 -1.73 8.05 8.55
N MET A 35 -1.92 6.74 8.67
CA MET A 35 -2.32 5.87 7.56
C MET A 35 -3.82 5.59 7.62
N VAL A 36 -4.49 5.78 6.49
CA VAL A 36 -5.93 5.58 6.32
C VAL A 36 -6.17 4.57 5.21
N GLY A 37 -6.98 3.54 5.48
CA GLY A 37 -7.29 2.48 4.51
C GLY A 37 -8.37 2.87 3.50
N LYS A 38 -9.18 3.92 3.79
CA LYS A 38 -10.26 4.36 2.90
C LYS A 38 -10.48 5.87 3.01
N ASP A 39 -10.27 6.58 1.91
CA ASP A 39 -10.52 8.00 1.74
C ASP A 39 -10.67 8.34 0.25
N SER A 40 -10.88 9.63 -0.08
CA SER A 40 -11.04 10.08 -1.47
C SER A 40 -9.80 9.79 -2.36
N LYS A 41 -8.62 9.68 -1.79
CA LYS A 41 -7.37 9.41 -2.54
C LYS A 41 -7.21 7.93 -2.83
N SER A 42 -7.51 7.08 -1.86
CA SER A 42 -7.58 5.64 -2.08
C SER A 42 -8.71 5.28 -3.06
N ASP A 43 -9.86 5.97 -3.01
CA ASP A 43 -10.95 5.78 -3.97
C ASP A 43 -10.51 6.20 -5.38
N ALA A 44 -9.77 7.32 -5.54
CA ALA A 44 -9.20 7.76 -6.82
C ALA A 44 -8.20 6.72 -7.38
N MET A 45 -7.35 6.14 -6.54
CA MET A 45 -6.43 5.07 -6.95
C MET A 45 -7.21 3.84 -7.45
N LEU A 46 -8.27 3.42 -6.74
CA LEU A 46 -9.11 2.31 -7.18
C LEU A 46 -9.83 2.60 -8.49
N GLN A 47 -10.28 3.83 -8.70
CA GLN A 47 -10.88 4.25 -9.97
C GLN A 47 -9.87 4.20 -11.12
N PHE A 48 -8.64 4.65 -10.90
CA PHE A 48 -7.56 4.57 -11.89
C PHE A 48 -7.25 3.12 -12.27
N THR A 49 -7.07 2.24 -11.28
CA THR A 49 -6.77 0.83 -11.52
C THR A 49 -7.92 0.09 -12.21
N LYS A 50 -9.17 0.46 -11.90
CA LYS A 50 -10.35 -0.08 -12.59
C LYS A 50 -10.37 0.35 -14.06
N ALA A 51 -10.09 1.62 -14.35
CA ALA A 51 -10.01 2.12 -15.73
C ALA A 51 -8.96 1.37 -16.56
N TYR A 52 -7.82 1.01 -15.96
CA TYR A 52 -6.82 0.15 -16.59
C TYR A 52 -7.37 -1.25 -16.90
N GLN A 53 -7.96 -1.93 -15.91
CA GLN A 53 -8.50 -3.28 -16.08
C GLN A 53 -9.59 -3.35 -17.15
N GLU A 54 -10.37 -2.28 -17.30
CA GLU A 54 -11.47 -2.15 -18.28
C GLU A 54 -11.02 -1.62 -19.65
N ASN A 55 -9.71 -1.41 -19.86
CA ASN A 55 -9.17 -0.76 -21.07
C ASN A 55 -9.82 0.59 -21.37
N ASN A 56 -10.10 1.37 -20.35
CA ASN A 56 -10.78 2.69 -20.44
C ASN A 56 -10.03 3.76 -19.64
N MET A 57 -8.72 3.84 -19.85
CA MET A 57 -7.84 4.77 -19.13
C MET A 57 -8.25 6.23 -19.28
N SER A 58 -8.84 6.60 -20.41
CA SER A 58 -9.32 7.96 -20.66
C SER A 58 -10.37 8.43 -19.63
N SER A 59 -11.17 7.50 -19.09
CA SER A 59 -12.15 7.81 -18.04
C SER A 59 -11.51 8.25 -16.71
N ALA A 60 -10.25 7.91 -16.49
CA ALA A 60 -9.50 8.28 -15.31
C ALA A 60 -8.74 9.61 -15.43
N LYS A 61 -8.77 10.26 -16.59
CA LYS A 61 -8.00 11.50 -16.83
C LYS A 61 -8.36 12.61 -15.84
N SER A 62 -9.63 12.74 -15.48
CA SER A 62 -10.12 13.78 -14.56
C SER A 62 -9.67 13.60 -13.10
N ILE A 63 -9.09 12.46 -12.74
CA ILE A 63 -8.55 12.20 -11.40
C ILE A 63 -7.24 12.98 -11.17
N PHE A 64 -6.54 13.30 -12.25
CA PHE A 64 -5.21 13.89 -12.23
C PHE A 64 -5.25 15.37 -12.61
N THR A 65 -4.25 16.11 -12.13
CA THR A 65 -3.98 17.48 -12.59
C THR A 65 -3.35 17.45 -13.98
N GLU A 66 -3.42 18.58 -14.71
CA GLU A 66 -2.88 18.68 -16.08
C GLU A 66 -1.35 18.45 -16.13
N ASP A 67 -0.65 18.78 -15.04
CA ASP A 67 0.79 18.67 -14.89
C ASP A 67 1.25 17.33 -14.25
N VAL A 68 0.36 16.34 -14.18
CA VAL A 68 0.70 15.03 -13.62
C VAL A 68 1.90 14.40 -14.32
N VAL A 69 2.81 13.86 -13.53
CA VAL A 69 3.97 13.11 -14.01
C VAL A 69 3.91 11.68 -13.48
N PHE A 70 3.92 10.73 -14.36
CA PHE A 70 4.06 9.31 -14.03
C PHE A 70 5.52 8.90 -14.12
N ASN A 71 6.03 8.23 -13.10
CA ASN A 71 7.33 7.60 -13.14
C ASN A 71 7.12 6.10 -13.30
N VAL A 72 7.43 5.58 -14.47
CA VAL A 72 7.35 4.15 -14.78
C VAL A 72 8.78 3.63 -14.91
N ASN A 73 9.22 2.86 -13.92
CA ASN A 73 10.63 2.57 -13.71
C ASN A 73 11.43 3.88 -13.66
N ASP A 74 12.43 4.06 -14.50
CA ASP A 74 13.27 5.26 -14.57
C ASP A 74 12.79 6.30 -15.60
N THR A 75 11.59 6.11 -16.17
CA THR A 75 11.06 6.97 -17.24
C THR A 75 9.92 7.84 -16.74
N LYS A 76 10.03 9.15 -16.97
CA LYS A 76 8.94 10.11 -16.74
C LYS A 76 8.00 10.11 -17.93
N MET A 77 6.72 9.97 -17.67
CA MET A 77 5.67 9.89 -18.69
C MET A 77 4.52 10.85 -18.37
N SER A 78 3.91 11.40 -19.41
CA SER A 78 2.62 12.09 -19.30
C SER A 78 1.46 11.10 -19.15
N PHE A 79 0.26 11.60 -18.79
CA PHE A 79 -0.94 10.76 -18.78
C PHE A 79 -1.19 10.08 -20.13
N ASP A 80 -1.03 10.80 -21.25
CA ASP A 80 -1.32 10.26 -22.58
C ASP A 80 -0.32 9.15 -22.96
N GLN A 81 0.95 9.26 -22.56
CA GLN A 81 1.95 8.20 -22.75
C GLN A 81 1.64 6.96 -21.91
N VAL A 82 1.23 7.14 -20.66
CA VAL A 82 0.81 6.02 -19.79
C VAL A 82 -0.46 5.37 -20.32
N ASN A 83 -1.44 6.17 -20.75
CA ASN A 83 -2.66 5.65 -21.37
C ASN A 83 -2.33 4.77 -22.60
N ALA A 84 -1.46 5.25 -23.50
CA ALA A 84 -1.05 4.48 -24.68
C ALA A 84 -0.34 3.17 -24.27
N GLY A 85 0.59 3.23 -23.31
CA GLY A 85 1.32 2.07 -22.83
C GLY A 85 0.40 1.02 -22.18
N PHE A 86 -0.50 1.44 -21.32
CA PHE A 86 -1.41 0.54 -20.63
C PHE A 86 -2.46 -0.05 -21.56
N SER A 87 -2.99 0.75 -22.51
CA SER A 87 -3.92 0.27 -23.52
C SER A 87 -3.27 -0.78 -24.43
N SER A 88 -1.99 -0.62 -24.81
CA SER A 88 -1.27 -1.59 -25.62
C SER A 88 -1.12 -2.96 -24.94
N GLY A 89 -1.16 -3.03 -23.60
CA GLY A 89 -1.17 -4.29 -22.86
C GLY A 89 -2.39 -5.15 -23.21
N HIS A 90 -3.53 -4.53 -23.48
CA HIS A 90 -4.76 -5.19 -23.88
C HIS A 90 -4.72 -5.79 -25.32
N ASP A 91 -3.72 -5.45 -26.11
CA ASP A 91 -3.48 -6.13 -27.40
C ASP A 91 -2.95 -7.56 -27.21
N PHE A 92 -2.26 -7.81 -26.10
CA PHE A 92 -1.60 -9.07 -25.79
C PHE A 92 -2.33 -9.90 -24.75
N PHE A 93 -3.16 -9.28 -23.91
CA PHE A 93 -3.80 -9.91 -22.77
C PHE A 93 -5.30 -9.63 -22.70
N ASP A 94 -6.07 -10.66 -22.36
CA ASP A 94 -7.49 -10.57 -21.98
C ASP A 94 -7.64 -10.78 -20.47
N ASN A 95 -8.81 -10.45 -19.95
CA ASN A 95 -9.17 -10.70 -18.54
C ASN A 95 -8.18 -10.10 -17.53
N ILE A 96 -7.59 -8.96 -17.84
CA ILE A 96 -6.69 -8.27 -16.90
C ILE A 96 -7.43 -7.93 -15.61
N LYS A 97 -6.88 -8.38 -14.48
CA LYS A 97 -7.43 -8.14 -13.14
C LYS A 97 -6.32 -7.85 -12.15
N HIS A 98 -6.65 -7.04 -11.16
CA HIS A 98 -5.88 -6.88 -9.95
C HIS A 98 -6.58 -7.64 -8.82
N THR A 99 -5.94 -8.70 -8.36
CA THR A 99 -6.43 -9.53 -7.24
C THR A 99 -5.55 -9.31 -6.02
N GLU A 100 -6.02 -9.76 -4.84
CA GLU A 100 -5.27 -9.67 -3.58
C GLU A 100 -4.69 -8.26 -3.34
N PHE A 101 -5.49 -7.25 -3.64
CA PHE A 101 -5.00 -5.87 -3.53
C PHE A 101 -5.20 -5.25 -2.14
N ASN A 102 -4.34 -4.30 -1.84
CA ASN A 102 -4.46 -3.40 -0.69
C ASN A 102 -4.21 -1.97 -1.13
N VAL A 103 -5.00 -1.04 -0.60
CA VAL A 103 -4.83 0.39 -0.83
C VAL A 103 -4.81 1.12 0.51
N SER A 104 -3.91 2.09 0.65
CA SER A 104 -3.84 2.95 1.83
C SER A 104 -3.26 4.31 1.47
N THR A 105 -3.72 5.34 2.17
CA THR A 105 -3.18 6.70 2.05
C THR A 105 -2.43 7.05 3.32
N MET A 106 -1.20 7.51 3.17
CA MET A 106 -0.36 8.02 4.23
C MET A 106 -0.31 9.53 4.18
N TYR A 107 -0.72 10.17 5.27
CA TYR A 107 -0.66 11.62 5.50
C TYR A 107 0.52 11.89 6.42
N TYR A 108 1.61 12.39 5.85
CA TYR A 108 2.84 12.68 6.58
C TYR A 108 2.76 14.00 7.35
N ASN A 109 3.52 14.10 8.44
CA ASN A 109 3.57 15.32 9.27
C ASN A 109 4.14 16.54 8.53
N ASP A 110 4.95 16.31 7.47
CA ASP A 110 5.47 17.38 6.59
C ASP A 110 4.45 17.85 5.53
N GLY A 111 3.23 17.31 5.55
CA GLY A 111 2.15 17.65 4.63
C GLY A 111 2.14 16.85 3.32
N LYS A 112 3.13 16.00 3.08
CA LYS A 112 3.10 15.09 1.92
C LYS A 112 2.03 14.02 2.09
N ILE A 113 1.47 13.62 0.97
CA ILE A 113 0.43 12.59 0.94
C ILE A 113 0.84 11.56 -0.11
N PHE A 114 0.84 10.28 0.29
CA PHE A 114 1.12 9.17 -0.59
C PHE A 114 -0.01 8.14 -0.50
N THR A 115 -0.51 7.72 -1.65
CA THR A 115 -1.42 6.57 -1.74
C THR A 115 -0.64 5.39 -2.28
N ASN A 116 -0.64 4.29 -1.54
CA ASN A 116 0.00 3.05 -1.91
C ASN A 116 -1.05 2.06 -2.40
N TYR A 117 -0.73 1.33 -3.46
CA TYR A 117 -1.57 0.28 -4.00
C TYR A 117 -0.70 -0.94 -4.32
N TRP A 118 -1.00 -2.04 -3.67
CA TRP A 118 -0.33 -3.33 -3.85
C TRP A 118 -1.35 -4.33 -4.38
N TYR A 119 -0.96 -5.14 -5.33
CA TYR A 119 -1.88 -6.07 -5.98
C TYR A 119 -1.12 -7.23 -6.63
N THR A 120 -1.83 -8.31 -6.84
CA THR A 120 -1.43 -9.38 -7.74
C THR A 120 -2.08 -9.11 -9.10
N TRP A 121 -1.27 -9.02 -10.15
CA TRP A 121 -1.76 -8.86 -11.52
C TRP A 121 -2.03 -10.21 -12.14
N THR A 122 -3.20 -10.40 -12.71
CA THR A 122 -3.56 -11.61 -13.45
C THR A 122 -4.15 -11.26 -14.80
N ALA A 123 -3.89 -12.10 -15.81
CA ALA A 123 -4.46 -11.94 -17.15
C ALA A 123 -4.38 -13.26 -17.94
N THR A 124 -5.10 -13.32 -19.04
CA THR A 124 -5.03 -14.43 -20.00
C THR A 124 -4.20 -14.00 -21.23
N SER A 125 -3.12 -14.69 -21.52
CA SER A 125 -2.32 -14.45 -22.72
C SER A 125 -3.10 -14.79 -23.99
N LYS A 126 -3.31 -13.84 -24.90
CA LYS A 126 -3.97 -14.09 -26.18
C LYS A 126 -3.19 -15.05 -27.08
N LYS A 127 -1.85 -15.08 -26.92
CA LYS A 127 -0.96 -15.94 -27.71
C LYS A 127 -1.07 -17.42 -27.32
N THR A 128 -1.17 -17.70 -26.02
CA THR A 128 -1.08 -19.07 -25.48
C THR A 128 -2.37 -19.55 -24.86
N ASN A 129 -3.33 -18.67 -24.64
CA ASN A 129 -4.57 -18.87 -23.89
C ASN A 129 -4.34 -19.36 -22.44
N ASN A 130 -3.16 -19.13 -21.90
CA ASN A 130 -2.82 -19.48 -20.52
C ASN A 130 -3.03 -18.27 -19.61
N GLU A 131 -3.45 -18.54 -18.38
CA GLU A 131 -3.45 -17.54 -17.31
C GLU A 131 -2.02 -17.23 -16.86
N ILE A 132 -1.76 -15.96 -16.62
CA ILE A 132 -0.48 -15.43 -16.11
C ILE A 132 -0.78 -14.70 -14.83
N THR A 133 0.06 -14.89 -13.83
CA THR A 133 0.04 -14.20 -12.53
C THR A 133 1.41 -13.58 -12.24
N LEU A 134 1.44 -12.31 -11.85
CA LEU A 134 2.64 -11.53 -11.51
C LEU A 134 2.49 -10.84 -10.16
#